data_da06d2887af3f9005f5b9f31c4382ff7
#
_entry.id   da06d2887af3f9005f5b9f31c4382ff7
#
_cell.length_a   1.000
_cell.length_b   1.000
_cell.length_c   1.000
_cell.angle_alpha   90.00
_cell.angle_beta   90.00
_cell.angle_gamma   90.00
#
_symmetry.space_group_name_H-M   'P 1'
#
loop_
_entity.id
_entity.type
_entity.pdbx_description
1 polymer ?
#
loop_
_entity_poly.entity_id
_entity_poly.type
_entity_poly.pdbx_seq_one_letter_code
_entity_poly.pdbx_strand_id
1 'polypeptide(L)'
;MLELQDSLHKLFAFKQAFGEQFGITKLGIFGSVARQENTKDSDIDIVVEVEKPTLSQMYELKDALNNLFNCKVDLVRFRPTLRPLFKSNILNDVVYV
;
A
#
# COMPACT_ATOMS: atom_id res chain seq x y z
N MET A 1 -1.70 -0.11 -17.73
CA MET A 1 -1.81 0.97 -16.74
C MET A 1 -2.65 0.52 -15.56
N LEU A 2 -2.23 0.83 -14.36
CA LEU A 2 -2.97 0.47 -13.15
C LEU A 2 -4.24 1.31 -13.04
N GLU A 3 -5.35 0.66 -12.77
CA GLU A 3 -6.64 1.29 -12.58
C GLU A 3 -7.04 1.15 -11.11
N LEU A 4 -7.55 2.23 -10.51
CA LEU A 4 -7.79 2.30 -9.07
C LEU A 4 -8.73 1.20 -8.57
N GLN A 5 -9.88 1.00 -9.21
CA GLN A 5 -10.86 0.02 -8.75
C GLN A 5 -10.31 -1.41 -8.80
N ASP A 6 -9.64 -1.77 -9.90
CA ASP A 6 -9.00 -3.08 -10.02
C ASP A 6 -7.92 -3.28 -8.96
N SER A 7 -7.14 -2.24 -8.72
CA SER A 7 -6.08 -2.28 -7.71
C SER A 7 -6.64 -2.44 -6.30
N LEU A 8 -7.74 -1.74 -6.00
CA LEU A 8 -8.42 -1.86 -4.71
C LEU A 8 -8.99 -3.28 -4.51
N HIS A 9 -9.58 -3.86 -5.54
CA HIS A 9 -10.09 -5.23 -5.48
C HIS A 9 -8.97 -6.24 -5.19
N LYS A 10 -7.85 -6.12 -5.89
CA LYS A 10 -6.68 -6.97 -5.66
C LYS A 10 -6.14 -6.82 -4.25
N LEU A 11 -6.03 -5.59 -3.80
CA LEU A 11 -5.48 -5.28 -2.48
C LEU A 11 -6.42 -5.78 -1.37
N PHE A 12 -7.72 -5.64 -1.56
CA PHE A 12 -8.71 -6.16 -0.62
C PHE A 12 -8.61 -7.68 -0.49
N ALA A 13 -8.55 -8.39 -1.61
CA ALA A 13 -8.40 -9.84 -1.62
C ALA A 13 -7.10 -10.27 -0.92
N PHE A 14 -6.03 -9.53 -1.15
CA PHE A 14 -4.74 -9.76 -0.47
C PHE A 14 -4.88 -9.60 1.05
N LYS A 15 -5.54 -8.52 1.49
CA LYS A 15 -5.75 -8.27 2.91
C LYS A 15 -6.58 -9.39 3.56
N GLN A 16 -7.60 -9.88 2.87
CA GLN A 16 -8.42 -10.98 3.35
C GLN A 16 -7.61 -12.28 3.50
N ALA A 17 -6.75 -12.55 2.54
CA ALA A 17 -5.97 -13.79 2.52
C ALA A 17 -4.76 -13.75 3.47
N PHE A 18 -4.08 -12.61 3.57
CA PHE A 18 -2.77 -12.51 4.22
C PHE A 18 -2.69 -11.47 5.34
N GLY A 19 -3.76 -10.70 5.57
CA GLY A 19 -3.74 -9.62 6.57
C GLY A 19 -3.37 -10.10 7.95
N GLU A 20 -3.93 -11.21 8.39
CA GLU A 20 -3.64 -11.78 9.71
C GLU A 20 -2.19 -12.25 9.79
N GLN A 21 -1.70 -12.92 8.76
CA GLN A 21 -0.33 -13.44 8.70
C GLN A 21 0.70 -12.32 8.88
N PHE A 22 0.47 -11.16 8.28
CA PHE A 22 1.37 -10.02 8.35
C PHE A 22 1.03 -9.04 9.48
N GLY A 23 -0.05 -9.30 10.23
CA GLY A 23 -0.49 -8.39 11.28
C GLY A 23 -1.00 -7.06 10.76
N ILE A 24 -1.59 -7.04 9.59
CA ILE A 24 -2.06 -5.81 8.93
C ILE A 24 -3.34 -5.32 9.60
N THR A 25 -3.31 -4.09 10.11
CA THR A 25 -4.50 -3.44 10.69
C THR A 25 -5.14 -2.46 9.72
N LYS A 26 -4.34 -1.81 8.87
CA LYS A 26 -4.84 -0.94 7.80
C LYS A 26 -3.99 -1.12 6.56
N LEU A 27 -4.64 -1.06 5.40
CA LEU A 27 -3.98 -1.21 4.11
C LEU A 27 -4.71 -0.34 3.10
N GLY A 28 -3.96 0.46 2.34
CA GLY A 28 -4.58 1.37 1.38
C GLY A 28 -3.65 1.78 0.27
N ILE A 29 -4.22 2.44 -0.72
CA ILE A 29 -3.50 3.01 -1.86
C ILE A 29 -3.51 4.52 -1.71
N PHE A 30 -2.37 5.16 -1.93
CA PHE A 30 -2.26 6.62 -1.95
C PHE A 30 -1.48 7.04 -3.21
N GLY A 31 -1.21 8.32 -3.34
CA GLY A 31 -0.42 8.83 -4.45
C GLY A 31 -1.17 8.87 -5.77
N SER A 32 -0.43 8.78 -6.88
CA SER A 32 -0.99 9.02 -8.21
C SER A 32 -2.09 8.04 -8.60
N VAL A 33 -1.98 6.76 -8.26
CA VAL A 33 -3.04 5.78 -8.56
C VAL A 33 -4.32 6.14 -7.80
N ALA A 34 -4.21 6.52 -6.52
CA ALA A 34 -5.38 6.92 -5.72
C ALA A 34 -6.05 8.16 -6.29
N ARG A 35 -5.27 9.12 -6.80
CA ARG A 35 -5.80 10.33 -7.42
C ARG A 35 -6.25 10.12 -8.87
N GLN A 36 -6.02 8.93 -9.41
CA GLN A 36 -6.31 8.61 -10.81
C GLN A 36 -5.54 9.50 -11.79
N GLU A 37 -4.32 9.84 -11.42
CA GLU A 37 -3.41 10.69 -12.20
C GLU A 37 -2.17 9.92 -12.66
N ASN A 38 -2.17 8.59 -12.50
CA ASN A 38 -1.04 7.77 -12.85
C ASN A 38 -0.94 7.55 -14.36
N THR A 39 0.30 7.31 -14.80
CA THR A 39 0.61 6.91 -16.18
C THR A 39 0.98 5.43 -16.20
N LYS A 40 1.21 4.88 -17.38
CA LYS A 40 1.63 3.47 -17.53
C LYS A 40 2.97 3.18 -16.85
N ASP A 41 3.78 4.20 -16.62
CA ASP A 41 5.10 4.06 -15.99
C ASP A 41 5.08 4.36 -14.49
N SER A 42 3.92 4.71 -13.94
CA SER A 42 3.79 5.02 -12.52
C SER A 42 3.91 3.76 -11.66
N ASP A 43 4.59 3.92 -10.51
CA ASP A 43 4.58 2.90 -9.47
C ASP A 43 3.25 2.99 -8.69
N ILE A 44 2.92 1.96 -7.96
CA ILE A 44 1.77 2.02 -7.05
C ILE A 44 2.27 2.29 -5.64
N ASP A 45 1.66 3.27 -4.97
CA ASP A 45 2.00 3.67 -3.61
C ASP A 45 1.02 3.02 -2.64
N ILE A 46 1.53 2.20 -1.73
CA ILE A 46 0.72 1.47 -0.76
C ILE A 46 1.16 1.85 0.65
N VAL A 47 0.17 2.14 1.50
CA VAL A 47 0.40 2.42 2.90
C VAL A 47 -0.17 1.29 3.75
N VAL A 48 0.57 0.90 4.78
CA VAL A 48 0.18 -0.20 5.66
C VAL A 48 0.43 0.17 7.11
N GLU A 49 -0.49 -0.25 8.00
CA GLU A 49 -0.25 -0.28 9.44
C GLU A 49 -0.21 -1.74 9.88
N VAL A 50 0.83 -2.11 10.64
CA VAL A 50 1.01 -3.45 11.15
C VAL A 50 1.23 -3.40 12.66
N GLU A 51 0.76 -4.45 13.36
CA GLU A 51 0.83 -4.49 14.82
C GLU A 51 2.26 -4.64 15.34
N LYS A 52 3.03 -5.54 14.74
CA LYS A 52 4.39 -5.88 15.20
C LYS A 52 5.33 -5.91 14.00
N PRO A 53 5.74 -4.73 13.48
CA PRO A 53 6.57 -4.70 12.29
C PRO A 53 7.97 -5.23 12.57
N THR A 54 8.44 -6.12 11.68
CA THR A 54 9.84 -6.53 11.63
C THR A 54 10.36 -6.26 10.23
N LEU A 55 11.66 -6.10 10.08
CA LEU A 55 12.26 -5.90 8.76
C LEU A 55 11.96 -7.06 7.82
N SER A 56 12.06 -8.29 8.30
CA SER A 56 11.74 -9.49 7.53
C SER A 56 10.34 -9.47 6.99
N GLN A 57 9.36 -9.20 7.85
CA GLN A 57 7.96 -9.15 7.46
C GLN A 57 7.68 -8.05 6.46
N MET A 58 8.26 -6.87 6.66
CA MET A 58 8.07 -5.75 5.73
C MET A 58 8.67 -6.07 4.36
N TYR A 59 9.80 -6.76 4.32
CA TYR A 59 10.41 -7.21 3.09
C TYR A 59 9.53 -8.22 2.36
N GLU A 60 9.04 -9.23 3.09
CA GLU A 60 8.16 -10.26 2.54
C GLU A 60 6.85 -9.64 2.03
N LEU A 61 6.30 -8.69 2.77
CA LEU A 61 5.08 -7.99 2.39
C LEU A 61 5.28 -7.19 1.09
N LYS A 62 6.37 -6.45 1.00
CA LYS A 62 6.68 -5.69 -0.22
C LYS A 62 6.83 -6.61 -1.42
N ASP A 63 7.55 -7.72 -1.24
CA ASP A 63 7.77 -8.71 -2.30
C ASP A 63 6.45 -9.32 -2.78
N ALA A 64 5.58 -9.69 -1.84
CA ALA A 64 4.27 -10.23 -2.15
C ALA A 64 3.42 -9.22 -2.93
N LEU A 65 3.46 -7.95 -2.54
CA LEU A 65 2.72 -6.89 -3.23
C LEU A 65 3.29 -6.59 -4.62
N ASN A 66 4.61 -6.62 -4.78
CA ASN A 66 5.23 -6.50 -6.10
C ASN A 66 4.72 -7.61 -7.04
N ASN A 67 4.63 -8.82 -6.54
CA ASN A 67 4.14 -9.96 -7.32
C ASN A 67 2.65 -9.83 -7.63
N LEU A 68 1.86 -9.36 -6.65
CA LEU A 68 0.42 -9.17 -6.82
C LEU A 68 0.10 -8.19 -7.96
N PHE A 69 0.82 -7.07 -8.00
CA PHE A 69 0.57 -6.01 -8.98
C PHE A 69 1.45 -6.14 -10.23
N ASN A 70 2.40 -7.05 -10.22
CA ASN A 70 3.35 -7.26 -11.31
C ASN A 70 4.06 -5.96 -11.72
N CYS A 71 4.38 -5.14 -10.72
CA CYS A 71 5.10 -3.88 -10.92
C CYS A 71 5.77 -3.47 -9.60
N LYS A 72 6.55 -2.40 -9.65
CA LYS A 72 7.20 -1.88 -8.45
C LYS A 72 6.15 -1.25 -7.52
N VAL A 73 6.16 -1.69 -6.26
CA VAL A 73 5.32 -1.14 -5.20
C VAL A 73 6.18 -0.30 -4.27
N ASP A 74 5.76 0.94 -4.04
CA ASP A 74 6.33 1.78 -3.00
C ASP A 74 5.52 1.55 -1.72
N LEU A 75 6.06 0.76 -0.81
CA LEU A 75 5.38 0.40 0.43
C LEU A 75 5.85 1.29 1.57
N VAL A 76 4.90 1.98 2.19
CA VAL A 76 5.16 2.86 3.34
C VAL A 76 4.46 2.30 4.55
N ARG A 77 5.20 2.08 5.64
CA ARG A 77 4.60 1.75 6.93
C ARG A 77 4.16 3.04 7.61
N PHE A 78 2.87 3.21 7.81
CA PHE A 78 2.33 4.39 8.50
C PHE A 78 2.70 4.33 9.98
N ARG A 79 3.23 5.43 10.48
CA ARG A 79 3.65 5.57 11.88
C ARG A 79 3.66 7.05 12.27
N PRO A 80 3.50 7.36 13.58
CA PRO A 80 3.47 8.78 14.01
C PRO A 80 4.73 9.56 13.71
N THR A 81 5.87 8.88 13.55
CA THR A 81 7.17 9.51 13.30
C THR A 81 7.42 9.89 11.85
N LEU A 82 6.49 9.61 10.94
CA LEU A 82 6.59 10.08 9.55
C LEU A 82 6.66 11.60 9.52
N ARG A 83 7.41 12.15 8.56
CA ARG A 83 7.48 13.60 8.35
C ARG A 83 6.07 14.16 8.19
N PRO A 84 5.73 15.29 8.86
CA PRO A 84 4.35 15.79 8.85
C PRO A 84 3.76 16.05 7.49
N LEU A 85 4.53 16.60 6.55
CA LEU A 85 4.05 16.88 5.21
C LEU A 85 3.74 15.59 4.45
N PHE A 86 4.63 14.61 4.53
CA PHE A 86 4.44 13.32 3.89
C PHE A 86 3.23 12.59 4.46
N LYS A 87 3.11 12.58 5.79
CA LYS A 87 1.97 12.01 6.50
C LYS A 87 0.66 12.66 6.04
N SER A 88 0.64 13.99 5.94
CA SER A 88 -0.51 14.75 5.48
C SER A 88 -0.89 14.38 4.04
N ASN A 89 0.10 14.24 3.16
CA ASN A 89 -0.13 13.86 1.76
C ASN A 89 -0.75 12.47 1.67
N ILE A 90 -0.25 11.52 2.46
CA ILE A 90 -0.83 10.17 2.51
C ILE A 90 -2.29 10.26 2.94
N LEU A 91 -2.58 10.94 4.04
CA LEU A 91 -3.93 11.03 4.60
C LEU A 91 -4.91 11.74 3.67
N ASN A 92 -4.43 12.67 2.84
CA ASN A 92 -5.28 13.34 1.86
C ASN A 92 -5.70 12.43 0.71
N ASP A 93 -4.82 11.52 0.31
CA ASP A 93 -5.03 10.71 -0.90
C ASP A 93 -5.53 9.30 -0.62
N VAL A 94 -5.29 8.75 0.56
CA VAL A 94 -5.43 7.34 0.83
C VAL A 94 -6.85 6.82 0.65
N VAL A 95 -6.96 5.67 -0.03
CA VAL A 95 -8.19 4.88 -0.11
C VAL A 95 -7.87 3.53 0.54
N TYR A 96 -8.49 3.27 1.67
CA TYR A 96 -8.29 2.03 2.43
C TYR A 96 -9.17 0.90 1.91
N VAL A 97 -8.66 -0.32 2.07
CA VAL A 97 -9.44 -1.53 1.83
C VAL A 97 -9.80 -2.23 3.15
#